data_fc94597b4dd30afb727e735946a724c9
#
_entry.id   fc94597b4dd30afb727e735946a724c9
#
_cell.length_a   1.000
_cell.length_b   1.000
_cell.length_c   1.000
_cell.angle_alpha   90.00
_cell.angle_beta   90.00
_cell.angle_gamma   90.00
#
_symmetry.space_group_name_H-M   'P 1'
#
loop_
_entity.id
_entity.type
_entity.pdbx_description
1 polymer ?
#
loop_
_entity_poly.entity_id
_entity_poly.type
_entity_poly.pdbx_seq_one_letter_code
_entity_poly.pdbx_strand_id
1 'polypeptide(L)'
;MRVSLFLQNIFTSSFLLKRPYTSLQHHQGPIFELDFPNQITKNINYDIPINYNTIKNMMLMSYDAYMDTNDSKWDKVDYNLTSDISVGPNDIKGYLFSDENKTHNIVAIKGTSISFIPMFLSMLNSTVTNDKFNDNLFFSCCYYKESKLFNNYCTDDSTSKYDCKKSCYENSTSIDKNYITMLPIIIENIKKVIDFDNSNVYFTGHSLGGFLSVLLGLQYNKQVITFDSPGGKHYLDLLNVNYSSKDNRIYHFGHNADSIMHGHCGNLCWSLGYNVETKCRVGNSCIYDSKGKLGLSDSIRTHQLSYLIKNILPHWETDFPKCTYHESCEENCDKWSYI
;
A
#
# COMPACT_ATOMS: atom_id res chain seq x y z
N MET A 1 14.79 -60.83 33.42
CA MET A 1 16.06 -60.19 33.55
C MET A 1 15.82 -58.70 33.13
N ARG A 2 16.01 -57.80 34.04
CA ARG A 2 15.69 -56.37 33.93
C ARG A 2 16.71 -55.68 33.03
N VAL A 3 16.30 -54.77 32.14
CA VAL A 3 17.05 -53.56 31.82
C VAL A 3 16.09 -52.39 31.80
N SER A 4 16.28 -51.55 32.76
CA SER A 4 15.53 -50.35 33.09
C SER A 4 16.22 -49.14 32.48
N LEU A 5 15.40 -48.18 32.02
CA LEU A 5 15.57 -46.73 32.03
C LEU A 5 16.97 -46.09 31.95
N PHE A 6 17.15 -45.23 30.95
CA PHE A 6 17.68 -43.86 31.16
C PHE A 6 17.35 -42.98 29.94
N LEU A 7 16.26 -42.29 30.00
CA LEU A 7 16.04 -41.06 29.24
C LEU A 7 15.71 -39.97 30.25
N GLN A 8 16.72 -39.26 30.69
CA GLN A 8 16.57 -38.03 31.46
C GLN A 8 17.39 -36.91 30.82
N ASN A 9 16.65 -35.87 30.45
CA ASN A 9 17.06 -34.48 30.47
C ASN A 9 18.22 -33.99 29.60
N ILE A 10 17.87 -33.49 28.42
CA ILE A 10 18.56 -32.30 27.88
C ILE A 10 17.47 -31.28 27.54
N PHE A 11 17.01 -30.55 28.56
CA PHE A 11 16.40 -29.23 28.39
C PHE A 11 17.52 -28.22 28.58
N THR A 12 18.15 -27.81 27.50
CA THR A 12 18.96 -26.60 27.48
C THR A 12 18.01 -25.43 27.33
N SER A 13 17.97 -24.63 28.34
CA SER A 13 17.32 -23.33 28.46
C SER A 13 17.71 -22.41 27.32
N SER A 14 16.85 -22.23 26.33
CA SER A 14 16.88 -21.06 25.47
C SER A 14 16.35 -19.88 26.27
N PHE A 15 17.25 -18.98 26.68
CA PHE A 15 16.91 -17.67 27.19
C PHE A 15 16.15 -16.89 26.11
N LEU A 16 14.84 -16.97 26.13
CA LEU A 16 13.95 -16.00 25.53
C LEU A 16 14.09 -14.72 26.34
N LEU A 17 14.92 -13.79 25.87
CA LEU A 17 14.84 -12.39 26.27
C LEU A 17 13.46 -11.88 25.85
N LYS A 18 12.47 -12.05 26.74
CA LYS A 18 11.25 -11.25 26.71
C LYS A 18 11.67 -9.81 26.93
N ARG A 19 11.76 -9.03 25.85
CA ARG A 19 11.69 -7.57 26.01
C ARG A 19 10.35 -7.29 26.70
N PRO A 20 10.32 -6.46 27.74
CA PRO A 20 9.07 -6.08 28.35
C PRO A 20 8.25 -5.38 27.27
N TYR A 21 7.08 -5.92 26.97
CA TYR A 21 6.02 -5.19 26.29
C TYR A 21 5.68 -4.04 27.23
N THR A 22 6.28 -2.88 27.03
CA THR A 22 5.74 -1.66 27.61
C THR A 22 4.38 -1.53 26.97
N SER A 23 3.33 -1.73 27.78
CA SER A 23 1.98 -1.35 27.45
C SER A 23 2.07 0.03 26.80
N LEU A 24 1.71 0.10 25.51
CA LEU A 24 1.42 1.38 24.88
C LEU A 24 0.37 2.03 25.75
N GLN A 25 0.81 2.95 26.63
CA GLN A 25 -0.09 3.90 27.24
C GLN A 25 -0.87 4.48 26.09
N HIS A 26 -2.20 4.51 26.21
CA HIS A 26 -3.05 5.29 25.34
C HIS A 26 -2.49 6.70 25.29
N HIS A 27 -1.58 6.94 24.36
CA HIS A 27 -1.33 8.27 23.90
C HIS A 27 -2.62 8.66 23.18
N GLN A 28 -3.41 9.48 23.86
CA GLN A 28 -4.26 10.44 23.17
C GLN A 28 -3.29 11.41 22.46
N GLY A 29 -2.57 10.86 21.45
CA GLY A 29 -1.93 11.66 20.44
C GLY A 29 -3.05 12.31 19.61
N PRO A 30 -2.78 13.42 18.95
CA PRO A 30 -3.77 14.08 18.13
C PRO A 30 -4.36 13.01 17.20
N ILE A 31 -5.69 12.92 17.20
CA ILE A 31 -6.45 12.22 16.18
C ILE A 31 -5.79 12.66 14.87
N PHE A 32 -5.34 11.71 14.06
CA PHE A 32 -4.76 12.01 12.75
C PHE A 32 -5.86 12.72 11.96
N GLU A 33 -5.93 14.04 12.11
CA GLU A 33 -6.77 14.86 11.27
C GLU A 33 -6.18 14.76 9.89
N LEU A 34 -6.94 14.14 8.97
CA LEU A 34 -6.65 14.13 7.55
C LEU A 34 -6.88 15.55 6.96
N ASP A 35 -6.40 16.56 7.68
CA ASP A 35 -6.34 17.93 7.23
C ASP A 35 -5.11 18.09 6.32
N PHE A 36 -5.34 17.84 5.04
CA PHE A 36 -4.35 18.15 4.03
C PHE A 36 -4.25 19.69 3.93
N PRO A 37 -3.06 20.27 4.19
CA PRO A 37 -2.93 21.71 4.24
C PRO A 37 -3.32 22.36 2.93
N ASN A 38 -4.28 23.25 2.96
CA ASN A 38 -4.68 24.12 1.84
C ASN A 38 -3.59 25.14 1.44
N GLN A 39 -2.42 25.12 2.07
CA GLN A 39 -1.37 26.08 1.82
C GLN A 39 -0.17 25.41 1.15
N ILE A 40 0.02 25.78 -0.10
CA ILE A 40 1.30 25.65 -0.79
C ILE A 40 2.31 26.51 -0.03
N THR A 41 2.90 25.98 1.02
CA THR A 41 4.15 26.54 1.54
C THR A 41 5.16 26.43 0.41
N LYS A 42 5.95 27.47 0.20
CA LYS A 42 7.04 27.53 -0.78
C LYS A 42 8.07 26.43 -0.50
N ASN A 43 7.74 25.20 -0.89
CA ASN A 43 8.74 24.15 -0.93
C ASN A 43 9.36 24.18 -2.32
N ILE A 44 10.64 24.47 -2.36
CA ILE A 44 11.48 24.24 -3.54
C ILE A 44 11.57 22.72 -3.71
N ASN A 45 10.49 22.12 -4.19
CA ASN A 45 10.53 20.73 -4.59
C ASN A 45 10.94 20.72 -6.06
N TYR A 46 12.15 20.30 -6.32
CA TYR A 46 12.50 19.84 -7.65
C TYR A 46 11.81 18.50 -7.86
N ASP A 47 10.80 18.46 -8.70
CA ASP A 47 10.14 17.21 -9.05
C ASP A 47 11.14 16.27 -9.72
N ILE A 48 11.11 15.00 -9.34
CA ILE A 48 11.90 13.99 -10.02
C ILE A 48 11.34 13.81 -11.45
N PRO A 49 12.19 13.75 -12.50
CA PRO A 49 11.71 13.68 -13.88
C PRO A 49 10.98 12.36 -14.14
N ILE A 50 9.82 12.45 -14.79
CA ILE A 50 9.02 11.29 -15.19
C ILE A 50 9.59 10.73 -16.50
N ASN A 51 10.51 9.78 -16.38
CA ASN A 51 11.14 9.08 -17.51
C ASN A 51 11.38 7.61 -17.16
N TYR A 52 11.73 6.81 -18.15
CA TYR A 52 11.93 5.36 -18.01
C TYR A 52 12.89 4.98 -16.87
N ASN A 53 14.05 5.63 -16.78
CA ASN A 53 15.06 5.28 -15.76
C ASN A 53 14.57 5.58 -14.34
N THR A 54 13.95 6.73 -14.12
CA THR A 54 13.36 7.10 -12.82
C THR A 54 12.27 6.08 -12.44
N ILE A 55 11.36 5.79 -13.36
CA ILE A 55 10.25 4.88 -13.10
C ILE A 55 10.75 3.46 -12.84
N LYS A 56 11.73 2.99 -13.61
CA LYS A 56 12.38 1.70 -13.38
C LYS A 56 13.00 1.61 -11.98
N ASN A 57 13.81 2.59 -11.57
CA ASN A 57 14.41 2.61 -10.23
C ASN A 57 13.36 2.58 -9.12
N MET A 58 12.33 3.42 -9.21
CA MET A 58 11.27 3.46 -8.19
C MET A 58 10.42 2.18 -8.17
N MET A 59 10.23 1.53 -9.33
CA MET A 59 9.56 0.24 -9.41
C MET A 59 10.38 -0.86 -8.73
N LEU A 60 11.71 -0.89 -8.95
CA LEU A 60 12.61 -1.84 -8.30
C LEU A 60 12.67 -1.60 -6.79
N MET A 61 12.74 -0.35 -6.32
CA MET A 61 12.66 -0.02 -4.88
C MET A 61 11.32 -0.47 -4.27
N SER A 62 10.22 -0.32 -5.00
CA SER A 62 8.90 -0.82 -4.57
C SER A 62 8.86 -2.35 -4.50
N TYR A 63 9.62 -3.05 -5.35
CA TYR A 63 9.78 -4.49 -5.31
C TYR A 63 10.66 -4.92 -4.13
N ASP A 64 11.77 -4.24 -3.89
CA ASP A 64 12.65 -4.47 -2.74
C ASP A 64 11.93 -4.30 -1.40
N ALA A 65 10.91 -3.43 -1.33
CA ALA A 65 10.12 -3.26 -0.13
C ALA A 65 9.38 -4.55 0.33
N TYR A 66 9.22 -5.54 -0.55
CA TYR A 66 8.65 -6.85 -0.20
C TYR A 66 9.67 -7.84 0.39
N MET A 67 10.95 -7.53 0.33
CA MET A 67 12.04 -8.44 0.68
C MET A 67 12.80 -7.96 1.91
N ASP A 68 13.55 -8.86 2.50
CA ASP A 68 14.55 -8.49 3.48
C ASP A 68 15.85 -8.07 2.76
N THR A 69 16.62 -7.19 3.36
CA THR A 69 17.82 -6.61 2.74
C THR A 69 18.90 -7.63 2.36
N ASN A 70 18.82 -8.84 2.91
CA ASN A 70 19.71 -9.95 2.60
C ASN A 70 19.15 -10.92 1.56
N ASP A 71 17.96 -10.65 0.99
CA ASP A 71 17.37 -11.53 0.00
C ASP A 71 18.19 -11.47 -1.30
N SER A 72 18.44 -12.62 -1.89
CA SER A 72 19.17 -12.75 -3.17
C SER A 72 18.46 -12.10 -4.36
N LYS A 73 17.18 -11.77 -4.20
CA LYS A 73 16.35 -11.10 -5.19
C LYS A 73 16.32 -9.58 -5.03
N TRP A 74 17.04 -9.04 -4.02
CA TRP A 74 17.16 -7.61 -3.83
C TRP A 74 17.81 -6.97 -5.06
N ASP A 75 17.13 -6.02 -5.66
CA ASP A 75 17.59 -5.38 -6.88
C ASP A 75 18.61 -4.27 -6.61
N LYS A 76 19.51 -4.06 -7.55
CA LYS A 76 20.43 -2.91 -7.53
C LYS A 76 19.76 -1.73 -8.21
N VAL A 77 19.64 -0.64 -7.48
CA VAL A 77 19.11 0.65 -7.95
C VAL A 77 20.18 1.74 -7.88
N ASP A 78 19.93 2.87 -8.54
CA ASP A 78 20.88 3.99 -8.57
C ASP A 78 20.93 4.81 -7.26
N TYR A 79 20.25 4.35 -6.23
CA TYR A 79 20.17 4.96 -4.90
C TYR A 79 20.66 3.98 -3.84
N ASN A 80 21.21 4.52 -2.77
CA ASN A 80 21.68 3.71 -1.65
C ASN A 80 20.54 3.45 -0.66
N LEU A 81 20.42 2.22 -0.18
CA LEU A 81 19.55 1.93 0.97
C LEU A 81 20.07 2.71 2.19
N THR A 82 19.24 3.60 2.73
CA THR A 82 19.62 4.50 3.82
C THR A 82 19.07 4.01 5.16
N SER A 83 17.85 3.50 5.18
CA SER A 83 17.23 3.02 6.41
C SER A 83 16.06 2.09 6.14
N ASP A 84 15.81 1.15 7.07
CA ASP A 84 14.53 0.50 7.27
C ASP A 84 13.64 1.45 8.08
N ILE A 85 12.47 1.80 7.53
CA ILE A 85 11.50 2.71 8.13
C ILE A 85 10.21 2.01 8.57
N SER A 86 10.23 0.68 8.59
CA SER A 86 9.08 -0.16 8.91
C SER A 86 8.48 0.14 10.29
N VAL A 87 7.18 -0.10 10.45
CA VAL A 87 6.45 0.08 11.69
C VAL A 87 6.06 -1.28 12.24
N GLY A 88 6.84 -1.77 13.20
CA GLY A 88 6.55 -3.07 13.81
C GLY A 88 6.75 -4.28 12.87
N PRO A 89 6.73 -5.49 13.41
CA PRO A 89 7.02 -6.70 12.63
C PRO A 89 5.87 -7.15 11.72
N ASN A 90 4.66 -6.69 11.98
CA ASN A 90 3.42 -7.16 11.34
C ASN A 90 2.61 -6.05 10.67
N ASP A 91 3.22 -4.86 10.54
CA ASP A 91 2.54 -3.67 10.09
C ASP A 91 3.16 -3.16 8.78
N ILE A 92 3.25 -1.85 8.60
CA ILE A 92 3.77 -1.27 7.35
C ILE A 92 5.27 -1.54 7.25
N LYS A 93 5.71 -2.16 6.16
CA LYS A 93 7.11 -2.32 5.82
C LYS A 93 7.50 -1.29 4.77
N GLY A 94 8.67 -0.69 4.93
CA GLY A 94 9.18 0.27 3.95
C GLY A 94 10.65 0.58 4.14
N TYR A 95 11.26 1.09 3.08
CA TYR A 95 12.66 1.46 3.05
C TYR A 95 12.85 2.87 2.53
N LEU A 96 13.86 3.54 3.06
CA LEU A 96 14.36 4.83 2.61
C LEU A 96 15.60 4.63 1.76
N PHE A 97 15.55 5.09 0.52
CA PHE A 97 16.69 5.14 -0.39
C PHE A 97 17.11 6.59 -0.61
N SER A 98 18.41 6.85 -0.71
CA SER A 98 18.92 8.21 -0.90
C SER A 98 20.03 8.22 -1.95
N ASP A 99 20.19 9.36 -2.63
CA ASP A 99 21.39 9.67 -3.38
C ASP A 99 22.59 9.81 -2.42
N GLU A 100 23.81 9.89 -2.96
CA GLU A 100 25.04 9.97 -2.16
C GLU A 100 25.03 11.13 -1.16
N ASN A 101 24.42 12.25 -1.54
CA ASN A 101 24.38 13.48 -0.73
C ASN A 101 23.13 13.59 0.14
N LYS A 102 22.21 12.61 0.07
CA LYS A 102 20.88 12.62 0.73
C LYS A 102 20.03 13.84 0.35
N THR A 103 20.22 14.38 -0.83
CA THR A 103 19.44 15.50 -1.36
C THR A 103 18.14 15.04 -2.01
N HIS A 104 18.14 13.82 -2.56
CA HIS A 104 16.97 13.14 -3.13
C HIS A 104 16.76 11.83 -2.37
N ASN A 105 15.59 11.71 -1.78
CA ASN A 105 15.25 10.61 -0.90
C ASN A 105 13.95 9.97 -1.36
N ILE A 106 13.95 8.66 -1.56
CA ILE A 106 12.79 7.90 -2.03
C ILE A 106 12.33 6.95 -0.93
N VAL A 107 11.09 7.11 -0.53
CA VAL A 107 10.42 6.27 0.46
C VAL A 107 9.60 5.23 -0.29
N ALA A 108 10.02 3.97 -0.22
CA ALA A 108 9.34 2.85 -0.84
C ALA A 108 8.51 2.07 0.19
N ILE A 109 7.21 1.98 -0.02
CA ILE A 109 6.27 1.30 0.89
C ILE A 109 5.78 0.01 0.26
N LYS A 110 5.90 -1.09 1.02
CA LYS A 110 5.40 -2.40 0.63
C LYS A 110 3.88 -2.41 0.53
N GLY A 111 3.37 -3.05 -0.50
CA GLY A 111 1.95 -3.39 -0.61
C GLY A 111 1.60 -4.72 0.05
N THR A 112 0.42 -5.23 -0.27
CA THR A 112 -0.12 -6.46 0.30
C THR A 112 0.73 -7.67 -0.08
N SER A 113 1.05 -8.49 0.91
CA SER A 113 1.69 -9.80 0.67
C SER A 113 0.65 -10.81 0.22
N ILE A 114 0.40 -10.89 -1.09
CA ILE A 114 -0.42 -11.98 -1.64
C ILE A 114 0.51 -13.16 -1.91
N SER A 115 0.55 -14.10 -0.98
CA SER A 115 1.23 -15.37 -1.18
C SER A 115 0.31 -16.29 -1.98
N PHE A 116 0.62 -16.57 -3.25
CA PHE A 116 -0.01 -17.66 -4.03
C PHE A 116 0.48 -19.04 -3.61
N ILE A 117 1.24 -19.12 -2.51
CA ILE A 117 1.58 -20.38 -1.85
C ILE A 117 0.31 -20.94 -1.20
N PRO A 118 0.13 -22.27 -1.13
CA PRO A 118 -1.12 -22.88 -0.66
C PRO A 118 -1.65 -22.21 0.60
N MET A 119 -2.90 -21.81 0.58
CA MET A 119 -3.65 -21.00 1.54
C MET A 119 -3.41 -21.31 3.03
N PHE A 120 -2.89 -22.51 3.34
CA PHE A 120 -2.64 -22.98 4.69
C PHE A 120 -1.38 -22.33 5.33
N LEU A 121 -0.34 -22.04 4.55
CA LEU A 121 0.90 -21.44 5.07
C LEU A 121 0.83 -19.91 5.18
N SER A 122 0.00 -19.26 4.38
CA SER A 122 -0.18 -17.79 4.44
C SER A 122 -1.04 -17.33 5.62
N MET A 123 -1.84 -18.21 6.21
CA MET A 123 -2.63 -17.90 7.43
C MET A 123 -1.77 -17.75 8.69
N LEU A 124 -0.51 -18.17 8.65
CA LEU A 124 0.41 -18.09 9.79
C LEU A 124 1.17 -16.75 9.86
N ASN A 125 1.08 -15.91 8.85
CA ASN A 125 1.75 -14.61 8.83
C ASN A 125 0.77 -13.49 9.19
N SER A 126 0.93 -12.89 10.35
CA SER A 126 0.07 -11.83 10.90
C SER A 126 -0.01 -10.56 10.01
N THR A 127 1.02 -10.27 9.22
CA THR A 127 1.04 -9.17 8.24
C THR A 127 -0.07 -9.30 7.20
N VAL A 128 -0.35 -10.52 6.72
CA VAL A 128 -1.41 -10.76 5.73
C VAL A 128 -2.79 -10.35 6.23
N THR A 129 -3.04 -10.45 7.54
CA THR A 129 -4.34 -10.08 8.13
C THR A 129 -4.55 -8.57 8.17
N ASN A 130 -3.52 -7.79 8.52
CA ASN A 130 -3.61 -6.32 8.56
C ASN A 130 -3.64 -5.74 7.15
N ASP A 131 -2.83 -6.25 6.23
CA ASP A 131 -2.89 -5.88 4.82
C ASP A 131 -4.32 -6.05 4.26
N LYS A 132 -4.94 -7.22 4.50
CA LYS A 132 -6.30 -7.51 4.06
C LYS A 132 -7.36 -6.57 4.65
N PHE A 133 -7.22 -6.21 5.93
CA PHE A 133 -8.10 -5.24 6.56
C PHE A 133 -8.05 -3.90 5.81
N ASN A 134 -6.85 -3.41 5.54
CA ASN A 134 -6.64 -2.13 4.88
C ASN A 134 -7.03 -2.17 3.39
N ASP A 135 -6.77 -3.26 2.66
CA ASP A 135 -7.24 -3.43 1.29
C ASP A 135 -8.77 -3.32 1.19
N ASN A 136 -9.47 -4.05 2.06
CA ASN A 136 -10.94 -4.03 2.07
C ASN A 136 -11.50 -2.69 2.51
N LEU A 137 -10.80 -1.98 3.40
CA LEU A 137 -11.21 -0.65 3.85
C LEU A 137 -11.03 0.40 2.76
N PHE A 138 -9.88 0.40 2.07
CA PHE A 138 -9.51 1.47 1.15
C PHE A 138 -10.07 1.27 -0.26
N PHE A 139 -10.30 0.02 -0.68
CA PHE A 139 -10.58 -0.30 -2.08
C PHE A 139 -11.93 -0.96 -2.31
N SER A 140 -12.80 -1.06 -1.31
CA SER A 140 -14.19 -1.49 -1.50
C SER A 140 -15.16 -0.32 -1.58
N CYS A 141 -16.30 -0.53 -2.21
CA CYS A 141 -17.39 0.45 -2.21
C CYS A 141 -18.03 0.60 -0.83
N CYS A 142 -18.13 -0.48 -0.08
CA CYS A 142 -18.46 -0.47 1.34
C CYS A 142 -17.61 -1.52 2.04
N TYR A 143 -17.02 -1.14 3.18
CA TYR A 143 -16.25 -2.09 3.96
C TYR A 143 -17.17 -3.14 4.57
N TYR A 144 -17.40 -4.19 3.82
CA TYR A 144 -18.18 -5.33 4.28
C TYR A 144 -17.42 -6.64 4.07
N LYS A 145 -17.76 -7.64 4.83
CA LYS A 145 -17.20 -8.96 4.70
C LYS A 145 -18.31 -9.98 4.45
N GLU A 146 -18.34 -10.51 3.24
CA GLU A 146 -19.27 -11.58 2.87
C GLU A 146 -18.73 -12.95 3.33
N SER A 147 -18.58 -13.14 4.66
CA SER A 147 -18.18 -14.43 5.23
C SER A 147 -19.01 -14.71 6.48
N LYS A 148 -19.64 -15.89 6.56
CA LYS A 148 -20.38 -16.35 7.73
C LYS A 148 -19.56 -16.41 9.04
N LEU A 149 -18.25 -16.22 8.96
CA LEU A 149 -17.32 -16.30 10.09
C LEU A 149 -16.87 -14.93 10.62
N PHE A 150 -17.25 -13.82 9.97
CA PHE A 150 -16.77 -12.49 10.36
C PHE A 150 -17.91 -11.45 10.23
N ASN A 151 -18.04 -10.59 11.23
CA ASN A 151 -19.06 -9.55 11.27
C ASN A 151 -18.90 -8.55 10.12
N ASN A 152 -20.01 -8.12 9.53
CA ASN A 152 -20.07 -7.01 8.60
C ASN A 152 -19.69 -5.73 9.34
N TYR A 153 -18.70 -5.00 8.81
CA TYR A 153 -18.19 -3.83 9.55
C TYR A 153 -19.04 -2.58 9.32
N CYS A 154 -19.35 -2.25 8.06
CA CYS A 154 -20.02 -0.98 7.74
C CYS A 154 -21.38 -1.13 7.06
N THR A 155 -21.87 -2.35 6.80
CA THR A 155 -23.23 -2.56 6.28
C THR A 155 -24.27 -2.58 7.40
N ASP A 156 -25.46 -2.07 7.09
CA ASP A 156 -26.62 -2.19 7.95
C ASP A 156 -27.61 -3.21 7.40
N ASP A 157 -27.49 -4.46 7.82
CA ASP A 157 -28.37 -5.54 7.37
C ASP A 157 -29.83 -5.38 7.84
N SER A 158 -30.11 -4.39 8.73
CA SER A 158 -31.45 -4.12 9.22
C SER A 158 -32.33 -3.36 8.23
N THR A 159 -31.72 -2.63 7.29
CA THR A 159 -32.43 -1.78 6.31
C THR A 159 -32.30 -2.33 4.89
N SER A 160 -31.09 -2.49 4.39
CA SER A 160 -30.82 -3.08 3.08
C SER A 160 -29.41 -3.69 3.02
N LYS A 161 -29.26 -4.75 2.26
CA LYS A 161 -27.94 -5.39 1.99
C LYS A 161 -26.90 -4.41 1.42
N TYR A 162 -27.35 -3.33 0.79
CA TYR A 162 -26.49 -2.34 0.14
C TYR A 162 -26.47 -0.97 0.85
N ASP A 163 -26.95 -0.91 2.08
CA ASP A 163 -26.81 0.30 2.89
C ASP A 163 -25.45 0.30 3.59
N CYS A 164 -24.69 1.35 3.35
CA CYS A 164 -23.33 1.54 3.88
C CYS A 164 -23.31 2.71 4.87
N LYS A 165 -22.96 2.45 6.13
CA LYS A 165 -22.85 3.48 7.16
C LYS A 165 -21.58 4.30 6.98
N LYS A 166 -21.72 5.56 6.59
CA LYS A 166 -20.60 6.50 6.46
C LYS A 166 -19.81 6.66 7.77
N SER A 167 -20.53 6.75 8.90
CA SER A 167 -19.92 6.84 10.24
C SER A 167 -18.99 5.67 10.58
N CYS A 168 -19.18 4.51 9.97
CA CYS A 168 -18.28 3.36 10.14
C CYS A 168 -16.91 3.62 9.53
N TYR A 169 -16.83 4.27 8.36
CA TYR A 169 -15.56 4.68 7.76
C TYR A 169 -14.85 5.73 8.62
N GLU A 170 -15.58 6.71 9.14
CA GLU A 170 -15.04 7.73 10.06
C GLU A 170 -14.46 7.07 11.32
N ASN A 171 -15.20 6.14 11.93
CA ASN A 171 -14.73 5.40 13.10
C ASN A 171 -13.54 4.47 12.78
N SER A 172 -13.41 4.00 11.52
CA SER A 172 -12.30 3.12 11.13
C SER A 172 -10.92 3.79 11.24
N THR A 173 -10.86 5.14 11.18
CA THR A 173 -9.61 5.91 11.33
C THR A 173 -8.99 5.81 12.71
N SER A 174 -9.74 5.36 13.72
CA SER A 174 -9.26 5.17 15.10
C SER A 174 -8.90 3.71 15.44
N ILE A 175 -9.03 2.79 14.47
CA ILE A 175 -8.73 1.36 14.69
C ILE A 175 -7.22 1.13 14.60
N ASP A 176 -6.62 0.52 15.61
CA ASP A 176 -5.17 0.23 15.68
C ASP A 176 -4.60 -0.51 14.45
N LYS A 177 -5.44 -1.28 13.74
CA LYS A 177 -5.05 -2.00 12.51
C LYS A 177 -5.09 -1.14 11.25
N ASN A 178 -5.66 0.06 11.33
CA ASN A 178 -5.71 0.96 10.19
C ASN A 178 -4.33 1.57 9.95
N TYR A 179 -3.78 1.32 8.79
CA TYR A 179 -2.44 1.82 8.44
C TYR A 179 -2.33 3.35 8.42
N ILE A 180 -3.44 4.07 8.28
CA ILE A 180 -3.42 5.54 8.39
C ILE A 180 -2.87 5.98 9.75
N THR A 181 -3.24 5.29 10.84
CA THR A 181 -2.77 5.64 12.19
C THR A 181 -1.26 5.44 12.37
N MET A 182 -0.64 4.67 11.48
CA MET A 182 0.79 4.34 11.52
C MET A 182 1.63 5.23 10.62
N LEU A 183 1.03 5.95 9.66
CA LEU A 183 1.77 6.83 8.74
C LEU A 183 2.63 7.88 9.44
N PRO A 184 2.19 8.53 10.55
CA PRO A 184 3.04 9.46 11.30
C PRO A 184 4.33 8.82 11.82
N ILE A 185 4.28 7.56 12.22
CA ILE A 185 5.46 6.83 12.75
C ILE A 185 6.50 6.64 11.64
N ILE A 186 6.06 6.37 10.40
CA ILE A 186 6.94 6.30 9.23
C ILE A 186 7.69 7.63 9.06
N ILE A 187 6.96 8.74 9.11
CA ILE A 187 7.57 10.07 8.96
C ILE A 187 8.54 10.37 10.10
N GLU A 188 8.20 10.00 11.33
CA GLU A 188 9.13 10.13 12.45
C GLU A 188 10.39 9.29 12.25
N ASN A 189 10.28 8.07 11.73
CA ASN A 189 11.43 7.24 11.41
C ASN A 189 12.30 7.86 10.31
N ILE A 190 11.70 8.45 9.30
CA ILE A 190 12.41 9.17 8.23
C ILE A 190 13.13 10.40 8.80
N LYS A 191 12.47 11.21 9.62
CA LYS A 191 13.03 12.43 10.23
C LYS A 191 14.23 12.16 11.16
N LYS A 192 14.41 10.95 11.67
CA LYS A 192 15.59 10.53 12.43
C LYS A 192 16.84 10.37 11.55
N VAL A 193 16.67 10.21 10.25
CA VAL A 193 17.74 9.80 9.31
C VAL A 193 18.11 10.90 8.33
N ILE A 194 17.11 11.69 7.91
CA ILE A 194 17.28 12.79 6.95
C ILE A 194 16.57 14.05 7.44
N ASP A 195 16.97 15.19 6.91
CA ASP A 195 16.21 16.45 7.05
C ASP A 195 15.00 16.43 6.11
N PHE A 196 13.90 15.86 6.58
CA PHE A 196 12.69 15.63 5.80
C PHE A 196 12.08 16.92 5.24
N ASP A 197 12.18 18.02 5.98
CA ASP A 197 11.53 19.28 5.63
C ASP A 197 12.34 20.07 4.58
N ASN A 198 13.67 19.94 4.56
CA ASN A 198 14.55 20.68 3.64
C ASN A 198 15.14 19.81 2.52
N SER A 199 14.93 18.49 2.53
CA SER A 199 15.35 17.61 1.44
C SER A 199 14.21 17.28 0.47
N ASN A 200 14.58 16.87 -0.75
CA ASN A 200 13.61 16.36 -1.70
C ASN A 200 13.21 14.94 -1.31
N VAL A 201 11.97 14.74 -0.92
CA VAL A 201 11.41 13.44 -0.56
C VAL A 201 10.32 13.06 -1.53
N TYR A 202 10.37 11.83 -2.00
CA TYR A 202 9.42 11.23 -2.94
C TYR A 202 8.86 9.95 -2.33
N PHE A 203 7.60 9.65 -2.61
CA PHE A 203 6.97 8.42 -2.14
C PHE A 203 6.70 7.48 -3.31
N THR A 204 6.93 6.19 -3.09
CA THR A 204 6.62 5.15 -4.06
C THR A 204 6.11 3.90 -3.38
N GLY A 205 5.39 3.07 -4.13
CA GLY A 205 4.90 1.80 -3.64
C GLY A 205 4.03 1.11 -4.68
N HIS A 206 3.81 -0.17 -4.45
CA HIS A 206 2.98 -1.02 -5.28
C HIS A 206 1.69 -1.40 -4.55
N SER A 207 0.57 -1.49 -5.27
CA SER A 207 -0.71 -1.94 -4.72
C SER A 207 -1.13 -1.09 -3.51
N LEU A 208 -1.43 -1.69 -2.35
CA LEU A 208 -1.73 -1.02 -1.08
C LEU A 208 -0.64 0.01 -0.69
N GLY A 209 0.65 -0.35 -0.85
CA GLY A 209 1.78 0.55 -0.56
C GLY A 209 1.77 1.79 -1.47
N GLY A 210 1.25 1.65 -2.69
CA GLY A 210 1.02 2.78 -3.59
C GLY A 210 -0.01 3.76 -3.03
N PHE A 211 -1.14 3.27 -2.52
CA PHE A 211 -2.15 4.15 -1.92
C PHE A 211 -1.66 4.81 -0.61
N LEU A 212 -0.94 4.07 0.24
CA LEU A 212 -0.31 4.67 1.42
C LEU A 212 0.68 5.78 1.06
N SER A 213 1.42 5.60 -0.05
CA SER A 213 2.30 6.63 -0.62
C SER A 213 1.51 7.85 -1.09
N VAL A 214 0.32 7.67 -1.69
CA VAL A 214 -0.57 8.77 -2.07
C VAL A 214 -1.02 9.56 -0.85
N LEU A 215 -1.43 8.89 0.24
CA LEU A 215 -1.83 9.56 1.48
C LEU A 215 -0.71 10.43 2.03
N LEU A 216 0.53 9.91 2.08
CA LEU A 216 1.70 10.66 2.52
C LEU A 216 2.03 11.82 1.57
N GLY A 217 1.95 11.59 0.26
CA GLY A 217 2.19 12.62 -0.75
C GLY A 217 1.21 13.78 -0.66
N LEU A 218 -0.07 13.49 -0.48
CA LEU A 218 -1.10 14.50 -0.26
C LEU A 218 -0.85 15.29 1.03
N GLN A 219 -0.58 14.58 2.14
CA GLN A 219 -0.40 15.21 3.44
C GLN A 219 0.84 16.10 3.51
N TYR A 220 1.96 15.65 2.94
CA TYR A 220 3.23 16.36 3.02
C TYR A 220 3.60 17.13 1.76
N ASN A 221 2.66 17.25 0.82
CA ASN A 221 2.86 17.99 -0.43
C ASN A 221 4.10 17.51 -1.21
N LYS A 222 4.27 16.19 -1.33
CA LYS A 222 5.43 15.54 -1.99
C LYS A 222 5.00 14.80 -3.25
N GLN A 223 5.91 14.63 -4.21
CA GLN A 223 5.66 13.87 -5.42
C GLN A 223 5.54 12.36 -5.11
N VAL A 224 4.62 11.71 -5.82
CA VAL A 224 4.30 10.28 -5.65
C VAL A 224 4.31 9.57 -6.99
N ILE A 225 4.93 8.41 -7.02
CA ILE A 225 4.90 7.49 -8.17
C ILE A 225 4.48 6.12 -7.65
N THR A 226 3.35 5.60 -8.12
CA THR A 226 2.83 4.30 -7.68
C THR A 226 2.80 3.30 -8.82
N PHE A 227 2.78 2.01 -8.48
CA PHE A 227 2.71 0.92 -9.42
C PHE A 227 1.51 0.02 -9.13
N ASP A 228 0.67 -0.21 -10.15
CA ASP A 228 -0.52 -1.06 -10.08
C ASP A 228 -1.38 -0.83 -8.80
N SER A 229 -1.46 0.44 -8.34
CA SER A 229 -2.25 0.79 -7.18
C SER A 229 -3.74 0.80 -7.52
N PRO A 230 -4.60 0.15 -6.72
CA PRO A 230 -6.05 0.26 -6.86
C PRO A 230 -6.55 1.68 -6.63
N GLY A 231 -7.82 1.94 -6.94
CA GLY A 231 -8.45 3.25 -6.78
C GLY A 231 -8.81 3.56 -5.33
N GLY A 232 -8.09 4.47 -4.68
CA GLY A 232 -8.38 4.90 -3.31
C GLY A 232 -9.19 6.20 -3.19
N LYS A 233 -9.58 6.81 -4.33
CA LYS A 233 -10.31 8.08 -4.33
C LYS A 233 -11.64 7.99 -3.58
N HIS A 234 -12.37 6.88 -3.75
CA HIS A 234 -13.65 6.65 -3.09
C HIS A 234 -13.53 6.72 -1.56
N TYR A 235 -12.51 6.10 -0.98
CA TYR A 235 -12.26 6.17 0.46
C TYR A 235 -12.00 7.60 0.95
N LEU A 236 -11.21 8.39 0.21
CA LEU A 236 -10.96 9.80 0.52
C LEU A 236 -12.23 10.64 0.47
N ASP A 237 -13.10 10.40 -0.54
CA ASP A 237 -14.37 11.07 -0.69
C ASP A 237 -15.34 10.75 0.46
N LEU A 238 -15.40 9.49 0.91
CA LEU A 238 -16.23 9.07 2.06
C LEU A 238 -15.80 9.76 3.36
N LEU A 239 -14.52 9.99 3.55
CA LEU A 239 -13.97 10.72 4.69
C LEU A 239 -14.02 12.24 4.54
N ASN A 240 -14.57 12.77 3.44
CA ASN A 240 -14.57 14.19 3.09
C ASN A 240 -13.17 14.82 3.13
N VAL A 241 -12.16 14.08 2.75
CA VAL A 241 -10.79 14.59 2.68
C VAL A 241 -10.71 15.70 1.63
N ASN A 242 -10.17 16.85 2.03
CA ASN A 242 -9.96 17.96 1.12
C ASN A 242 -8.65 17.77 0.35
N TYR A 243 -8.71 17.49 -0.95
CA TYR A 243 -7.56 17.35 -1.83
C TYR A 243 -7.85 17.91 -3.21
N SER A 244 -6.80 18.28 -3.95
CA SER A 244 -6.95 18.59 -5.36
C SER A 244 -6.99 17.32 -6.20
N SER A 245 -8.09 17.07 -6.87
CA SER A 245 -8.20 15.89 -7.78
C SER A 245 -7.16 15.97 -8.92
N LYS A 246 -6.78 17.19 -9.33
CA LYS A 246 -5.75 17.48 -10.37
C LYS A 246 -4.36 17.65 -9.75
N ASP A 247 -3.96 16.80 -8.81
CA ASP A 247 -2.61 16.89 -8.26
C ASP A 247 -1.58 16.39 -9.29
N ASN A 248 -0.86 17.34 -9.88
CA ASN A 248 0.14 17.06 -10.92
C ASN A 248 1.41 16.36 -10.39
N ARG A 249 1.51 16.10 -9.09
CA ARG A 249 2.64 15.42 -8.47
C ARG A 249 2.41 13.94 -8.24
N ILE A 250 1.18 13.46 -8.45
CA ILE A 250 0.80 12.07 -8.24
C ILE A 250 0.66 11.38 -9.59
N TYR A 251 1.41 10.28 -9.75
CA TYR A 251 1.45 9.47 -10.97
C TYR A 251 1.25 7.99 -10.65
N HIS A 252 0.28 7.37 -11.30
CA HIS A 252 -0.05 5.96 -11.14
C HIS A 252 0.33 5.19 -12.41
N PHE A 253 1.45 4.49 -12.36
CA PHE A 253 1.88 3.62 -13.44
C PHE A 253 1.30 2.22 -13.29
N GLY A 254 0.89 1.64 -14.42
CA GLY A 254 0.37 0.29 -14.46
C GLY A 254 -0.07 -0.11 -15.86
N HIS A 255 -0.87 -1.17 -15.96
CA HIS A 255 -1.31 -1.68 -17.25
C HIS A 255 -2.76 -2.16 -17.25
N ASN A 256 -3.40 -2.17 -18.43
CA ASN A 256 -4.84 -2.43 -18.56
C ASN A 256 -5.27 -3.90 -18.39
N ALA A 257 -4.35 -4.87 -18.30
CA ALA A 257 -4.66 -6.27 -18.00
C ALA A 257 -4.59 -6.60 -16.49
N ASP A 258 -4.28 -5.63 -15.63
CA ASP A 258 -4.32 -5.81 -14.18
C ASP A 258 -5.74 -5.64 -13.64
N SER A 259 -6.37 -6.74 -13.23
CA SER A 259 -7.74 -6.73 -12.69
C SER A 259 -7.86 -5.96 -11.37
N ILE A 260 -6.83 -6.03 -10.51
CA ILE A 260 -6.81 -5.39 -9.19
C ILE A 260 -6.79 -3.86 -9.35
N MET A 261 -5.87 -3.37 -10.18
CA MET A 261 -5.74 -1.94 -10.45
C MET A 261 -7.04 -1.33 -10.99
N HIS A 262 -7.86 -2.12 -11.69
CA HIS A 262 -9.12 -1.68 -12.30
C HIS A 262 -10.38 -2.00 -11.48
N GLY A 263 -10.22 -2.44 -10.21
CA GLY A 263 -11.35 -2.72 -9.32
C GLY A 263 -12.17 -3.97 -9.72
N HIS A 264 -11.55 -4.93 -10.39
CA HIS A 264 -12.19 -6.16 -10.87
C HIS A 264 -11.53 -7.40 -10.28
N CYS A 265 -11.55 -7.52 -8.96
CA CYS A 265 -10.87 -8.60 -8.27
C CYS A 265 -11.53 -9.99 -8.48
N GLY A 266 -12.82 -10.04 -8.79
CA GLY A 266 -13.56 -11.24 -9.15
C GLY A 266 -13.69 -12.29 -8.05
N ASN A 267 -14.27 -13.46 -8.40
CA ASN A 267 -14.60 -14.52 -7.45
C ASN A 267 -13.41 -15.08 -6.67
N LEU A 268 -12.22 -15.09 -7.27
CA LEU A 268 -11.02 -15.61 -6.59
C LEU A 268 -10.61 -14.71 -5.43
N CYS A 269 -10.63 -13.40 -5.61
CA CYS A 269 -10.39 -12.45 -4.51
C CYS A 269 -11.41 -12.60 -3.39
N TRP A 270 -12.68 -12.71 -3.74
CA TRP A 270 -13.74 -12.92 -2.75
C TRP A 270 -13.54 -14.22 -1.95
N SER A 271 -13.17 -15.31 -2.62
CA SER A 271 -12.87 -16.57 -1.94
C SER A 271 -11.70 -16.45 -0.96
N LEU A 272 -10.76 -15.56 -1.25
CA LEU A 272 -9.61 -15.22 -0.39
C LEU A 272 -9.96 -14.15 0.67
N GLY A 273 -11.16 -13.57 0.62
CA GLY A 273 -11.66 -12.54 1.53
C GLY A 273 -11.16 -11.13 1.21
N TYR A 274 -10.78 -10.86 -0.04
CA TYR A 274 -10.49 -9.52 -0.54
C TYR A 274 -11.68 -8.97 -1.31
N ASN A 275 -11.96 -7.66 -1.10
CA ASN A 275 -13.03 -6.94 -1.76
C ASN A 275 -12.45 -5.66 -2.37
N VAL A 276 -11.88 -5.77 -3.57
CA VAL A 276 -11.33 -4.64 -4.32
C VAL A 276 -12.27 -4.31 -5.47
N GLU A 277 -12.98 -3.19 -5.35
CA GLU A 277 -14.06 -2.77 -6.27
C GLU A 277 -13.80 -1.38 -6.87
N THR A 278 -12.99 -0.54 -6.21
CA THR A 278 -12.77 0.85 -6.62
C THR A 278 -11.60 1.00 -7.61
N LYS A 279 -11.72 1.93 -8.54
CA LYS A 279 -10.76 2.15 -9.64
C LYS A 279 -10.32 3.61 -9.81
N CYS A 280 -11.05 4.57 -9.23
CA CYS A 280 -10.75 5.99 -9.41
C CYS A 280 -9.59 6.43 -8.51
N ARG A 281 -8.71 7.25 -9.05
CA ARG A 281 -7.46 7.70 -8.41
C ARG A 281 -7.37 9.21 -8.40
N VAL A 282 -6.64 9.75 -7.44
CA VAL A 282 -6.21 11.15 -7.42
C VAL A 282 -4.94 11.29 -8.24
N GLY A 283 -4.85 12.32 -9.09
CA GLY A 283 -3.67 12.58 -9.92
C GLY A 283 -3.73 11.90 -11.29
N ASN A 284 -2.57 11.65 -11.88
CA ASN A 284 -2.41 11.20 -13.25
C ASN A 284 -2.30 9.66 -13.35
N SER A 285 -3.01 9.06 -14.30
CA SER A 285 -2.91 7.63 -14.60
C SER A 285 -2.08 7.41 -15.87
N CYS A 286 -1.04 6.59 -15.77
CA CYS A 286 -0.08 6.26 -16.82
C CYS A 286 -0.23 4.77 -17.18
N ILE A 287 -1.27 4.44 -17.95
CA ILE A 287 -1.68 3.05 -18.20
C ILE A 287 -1.12 2.55 -19.54
N TYR A 288 -0.33 1.49 -19.46
CA TYR A 288 0.18 0.79 -20.64
C TYR A 288 -0.88 -0.16 -21.23
N ASP A 289 -1.07 -0.11 -22.52
CA ASP A 289 -2.02 -1.00 -23.23
C ASP A 289 -1.43 -2.40 -23.45
N SER A 290 -1.34 -3.18 -22.39
CA SER A 290 -0.83 -4.54 -22.45
C SER A 290 -1.81 -5.53 -23.10
N LYS A 291 -3.10 -5.25 -23.10
CA LYS A 291 -4.10 -6.06 -23.81
C LYS A 291 -3.93 -5.91 -25.31
N GLY A 292 -3.89 -4.68 -25.82
CA GLY A 292 -3.75 -4.42 -27.26
C GLY A 292 -2.37 -4.75 -27.80
N LYS A 293 -1.29 -4.43 -27.06
CA LYS A 293 0.09 -4.55 -27.55
C LYS A 293 0.74 -5.90 -27.27
N LEU A 294 0.36 -6.57 -26.16
CA LEU A 294 0.95 -7.85 -25.74
C LEU A 294 -0.04 -9.01 -25.75
N GLY A 295 -1.31 -8.78 -26.12
CA GLY A 295 -2.34 -9.82 -26.15
C GLY A 295 -2.71 -10.37 -24.76
N LEU A 296 -2.45 -9.63 -23.67
CA LEU A 296 -2.78 -10.07 -22.33
C LEU A 296 -4.29 -9.99 -22.07
N SER A 297 -4.78 -10.88 -21.22
CA SER A 297 -6.16 -10.84 -20.69
C SER A 297 -6.16 -10.41 -19.24
N ASP A 298 -7.32 -9.97 -18.74
CA ASP A 298 -7.52 -9.61 -17.34
C ASP A 298 -7.11 -10.76 -16.42
N SER A 299 -6.23 -10.45 -15.48
CA SER A 299 -5.75 -11.43 -14.53
C SER A 299 -5.23 -10.77 -13.26
N ILE A 300 -5.52 -11.39 -12.10
CA ILE A 300 -4.89 -11.02 -10.83
C ILE A 300 -3.40 -11.39 -10.78
N ARG A 301 -2.95 -12.32 -11.64
CA ARG A 301 -1.52 -12.70 -11.69
C ARG A 301 -0.67 -11.60 -12.27
N THR A 302 -1.23 -10.79 -13.17
CA THR A 302 -0.51 -9.67 -13.79
C THR A 302 -0.33 -8.51 -12.83
N HIS A 303 -1.07 -8.47 -11.71
CA HIS A 303 -0.89 -7.52 -10.62
C HIS A 303 0.43 -7.70 -9.85
N GLN A 304 1.10 -8.84 -9.98
CA GLN A 304 2.37 -9.05 -9.27
C GLN A 304 3.44 -8.10 -9.80
N LEU A 305 4.09 -7.35 -8.91
CA LEU A 305 5.14 -6.42 -9.32
C LEU A 305 6.29 -7.10 -10.05
N SER A 306 6.62 -8.36 -9.67
CA SER A 306 7.58 -9.18 -10.40
C SER A 306 7.15 -9.50 -11.84
N TYR A 307 5.83 -9.60 -12.09
CA TYR A 307 5.29 -9.77 -13.45
C TYR A 307 5.43 -8.47 -14.24
N LEU A 308 5.05 -7.35 -13.65
CA LEU A 308 5.18 -6.03 -14.25
C LEU A 308 6.64 -5.75 -14.65
N ILE A 309 7.60 -6.00 -13.74
CA ILE A 309 9.04 -5.80 -13.99
C ILE A 309 9.54 -6.68 -15.15
N LYS A 310 9.16 -7.95 -15.16
CA LYS A 310 9.70 -8.91 -16.15
C LYS A 310 9.05 -8.84 -17.52
N ASN A 311 7.75 -8.56 -17.57
CA ASN A 311 6.97 -8.75 -18.79
C ASN A 311 6.42 -7.44 -19.38
N ILE A 312 6.36 -6.36 -18.63
CA ILE A 312 5.75 -5.09 -19.08
C ILE A 312 6.77 -3.96 -19.12
N LEU A 313 7.52 -3.75 -18.05
CA LEU A 313 8.50 -2.69 -17.94
C LEU A 313 9.53 -2.64 -19.11
N PRO A 314 10.02 -3.77 -19.67
CA PRO A 314 10.96 -3.71 -20.79
C PRO A 314 10.37 -3.03 -22.04
N HIS A 315 9.04 -3.09 -22.22
CA HIS A 315 8.38 -2.42 -23.36
C HIS A 315 8.29 -0.90 -23.16
N TRP A 316 8.35 -0.41 -21.91
CA TRP A 316 8.28 1.03 -21.62
C TRP A 316 9.53 1.79 -22.05
N GLU A 317 10.64 1.12 -22.31
CA GLU A 317 11.86 1.77 -22.81
C GLU A 317 11.65 2.40 -24.19
N THR A 318 10.87 1.74 -25.04
CA THR A 318 10.56 2.20 -26.41
C THR A 318 9.17 2.79 -26.56
N ASP A 319 8.25 2.44 -25.66
CA ASP A 319 6.84 2.81 -25.71
C ASP A 319 6.34 3.18 -24.31
N PHE A 320 6.83 4.32 -23.83
CA PHE A 320 6.56 4.78 -22.46
C PHE A 320 5.09 5.16 -22.28
N PRO A 321 4.43 4.76 -21.17
CA PRO A 321 3.03 5.06 -20.91
C PRO A 321 2.77 6.56 -20.86
N LYS A 322 1.76 7.01 -21.59
CA LYS A 322 1.30 8.40 -21.52
C LYS A 322 0.43 8.58 -20.29
N CYS A 323 0.74 9.62 -19.52
CA CYS A 323 -0.04 9.96 -18.33
C CYS A 323 -1.21 10.86 -18.72
N THR A 324 -2.40 10.52 -18.23
CA THR A 324 -3.63 11.29 -18.44
C THR A 324 -4.32 11.51 -17.11
N TYR A 325 -4.93 12.68 -16.97
CA TYR A 325 -5.83 12.96 -15.88
C TYR A 325 -7.27 12.66 -16.30
N HIS A 326 -8.00 11.90 -15.48
CA HIS A 326 -9.41 11.59 -15.73
C HIS A 326 -10.30 12.43 -14.80
N GLU A 327 -10.90 13.49 -15.33
CA GLU A 327 -11.76 14.40 -14.58
C GLU A 327 -13.05 13.72 -14.09
N SER A 328 -13.60 12.82 -14.91
CA SER A 328 -14.86 12.12 -14.66
C SER A 328 -14.63 10.62 -14.54
N CYS A 329 -13.97 10.20 -13.47
CA CYS A 329 -13.91 8.77 -13.16
C CYS A 329 -15.12 8.39 -12.31
N GLU A 330 -15.90 7.42 -12.80
CA GLU A 330 -17.05 6.85 -12.09
C GLU A 330 -16.65 5.52 -11.47
N GLU A 331 -16.92 5.36 -10.18
CA GLU A 331 -16.69 4.10 -9.47
C GLU A 331 -17.75 3.04 -9.81
N ASN A 332 -17.44 1.79 -9.55
CA ASN A 332 -18.40 0.69 -9.72
C ASN A 332 -19.31 0.50 -8.49
N CYS A 333 -19.67 1.60 -7.82
CA CYS A 333 -20.34 1.59 -6.51
C CYS A 333 -21.85 1.91 -6.56
N ASP A 334 -22.45 1.95 -7.75
CA ASP A 334 -23.83 2.40 -7.98
C ASP A 334 -24.91 1.64 -7.18
N LYS A 335 -24.62 0.40 -6.77
CA LYS A 335 -25.53 -0.41 -5.95
C LYS A 335 -25.58 0.01 -4.48
N TRP A 336 -24.64 0.83 -4.01
CA TRP A 336 -24.50 1.19 -2.60
C TRP A 336 -25.19 2.50 -2.28
N SER A 337 -25.92 2.52 -1.16
CA SER A 337 -26.53 3.71 -0.53
C SER A 337 -25.69 4.09 0.68
N TYR A 338 -25.23 5.31 0.77
CA TYR A 338 -24.41 5.79 1.90
C TYR A 338 -25.29 6.54 2.88
N ILE A 339 -25.48 5.99 4.10
CA ILE A 339 -26.37 6.49 5.16
C ILE A 339 -25.57 6.90 6.41
#